data_c02a0fbe4976ec7c34d818f8905d6ebe
#
_entry.id   c02a0fbe4976ec7c34d818f8905d6ebe
#
_cell.length_a   1.000
_cell.length_b   1.000
_cell.length_c   1.000
_cell.angle_alpha   90.00
_cell.angle_beta   90.00
_cell.angle_gamma   90.00
#
_symmetry.space_group_name_H-M   'P 1'
#
loop_
_entity.id
_entity.type
_entity.pdbx_description
1 polymer ?
#
loop_
_entity_poly.entity_id
_entity_poly.type
_entity_poly.pdbx_seq_one_letter_code
_entity_poly.pdbx_strand_id
1 'polypeptide(L)'
;MKVHGELQNIKSHIVEALESVYDYAVPIGQLSTNDLNEKLVEVTELLDREVAVYINRQGKIVQVSVGDSATVDLPELQARNSQRLSGIRCIHTHPSGDTTLSAPDVSSLRRLRFDVMAAIGRQGNDLMGSAAFFTGEQDEDGTPRLQGFGPVQAAMLNQINLTWLITTINKKLGRQSLNETAEEEERALLAGIEYTGNRSAWSLEESLAELERLAETAGAKVMGRFTQRREKPDAALFLGKGKVEEIAMAAQNTDANLLLLDDELTPSQQHNLEQLLGIKVLDRTALILDIFAQRANSQAGKLQVELAQLKYNLPRIGGQGLVLSRLGGGIGTRGPGETKLEVDRRRIYAKIHDIEKEISRLAQHRQLHRNRRREARLPLVALVGYTNAGKSTLLNALTGSEVFAEDKLFATLDPTTRRTLLPDQQEILLTDTVGFIQKLPHTLVSAFHATLEEVVEADLLLHVVDCSNENYELQIAAVMEVLKELQAAEKPMLYVFNKADRLASPNLCERMRRGRDGVFISARQRENLDGLRQKIADFFAESQLAMKLCIPFAEGAVVTRLHQIATVRHTDYNEQGTVLDVLLPHSEAEAFLKYKIEESKE
;
A
#
# COMPACT_ATOMS: atom_id res chain seq x y z
N MET A 1 -33.53 29.13 -7.58
CA MET A 1 -32.09 28.79 -7.44
C MET A 1 -31.29 30.05 -7.70
N LYS A 2 -30.06 30.15 -7.17
CA LYS A 2 -29.27 31.39 -7.29
C LYS A 2 -28.56 31.45 -8.64
N VAL A 3 -28.70 32.58 -9.36
CA VAL A 3 -27.91 32.86 -10.58
C VAL A 3 -26.52 33.35 -10.18
N HIS A 4 -25.50 32.98 -10.92
CA HIS A 4 -24.09 33.27 -10.66
C HIS A 4 -23.50 34.27 -11.66
N GLY A 5 -22.37 34.88 -11.35
CA GLY A 5 -21.65 35.79 -12.22
C GLY A 5 -21.96 37.29 -11.98
N GLU A 6 -21.78 38.12 -12.99
CA GLU A 6 -21.91 39.58 -12.90
C GLU A 6 -23.36 40.04 -12.87
N LEU A 7 -23.98 40.08 -11.69
CA LEU A 7 -25.37 40.50 -11.48
C LEU A 7 -25.52 42.00 -11.11
N GLN A 8 -24.44 42.76 -11.06
CA GLN A 8 -24.48 44.19 -10.73
C GLN A 8 -25.23 44.97 -11.83
N ASN A 9 -26.16 45.82 -11.38
CA ASN A 9 -27.00 46.69 -12.24
C ASN A 9 -28.04 45.97 -13.15
N ILE A 10 -28.39 44.70 -12.85
CA ILE A 10 -29.46 43.99 -13.56
C ILE A 10 -30.81 44.29 -12.89
N LYS A 11 -31.81 44.60 -13.69
CA LYS A 11 -33.18 44.84 -13.21
C LYS A 11 -33.81 43.54 -12.67
N SER A 12 -34.62 43.63 -11.59
CA SER A 12 -35.17 42.46 -10.90
C SER A 12 -35.98 41.51 -11.82
N HIS A 13 -36.75 42.03 -12.77
CA HIS A 13 -37.49 41.18 -13.70
C HIS A 13 -36.60 40.34 -14.64
N ILE A 14 -35.39 40.80 -14.93
CA ILE A 14 -34.44 40.04 -15.74
C ILE A 14 -33.77 38.94 -14.88
N VAL A 15 -33.51 39.23 -13.60
CA VAL A 15 -33.03 38.21 -12.65
C VAL A 15 -34.10 37.10 -12.49
N GLU A 16 -35.36 37.45 -12.41
CA GLU A 16 -36.49 36.50 -12.38
C GLU A 16 -36.54 35.66 -13.67
N ALA A 17 -36.30 36.31 -14.84
CA ALA A 17 -36.23 35.60 -16.11
C ALA A 17 -35.04 34.61 -16.17
N LEU A 18 -33.86 34.97 -15.60
CA LEU A 18 -32.73 34.08 -15.45
C LEU A 18 -33.00 32.91 -14.47
N GLU A 19 -33.69 33.20 -13.35
CA GLU A 19 -34.07 32.16 -12.40
C GLU A 19 -35.09 31.19 -12.99
N SER A 20 -36.00 31.65 -13.88
CA SER A 20 -36.94 30.77 -14.56
C SER A 20 -36.27 29.76 -15.51
N VAL A 21 -35.02 30.00 -15.91
CA VAL A 21 -34.25 29.03 -16.72
C VAL A 21 -34.04 27.69 -15.98
N TYR A 22 -33.97 27.70 -14.65
CA TYR A 22 -33.86 26.46 -13.86
C TYR A 22 -35.09 25.53 -13.94
N ASP A 23 -36.24 26.06 -14.38
CA ASP A 23 -37.48 25.29 -14.50
C ASP A 23 -37.53 24.44 -15.79
N TYR A 24 -36.61 24.70 -16.72
CA TYR A 24 -36.48 23.89 -17.94
C TYR A 24 -35.81 22.56 -17.65
N ALA A 25 -36.35 21.51 -18.24
CA ALA A 25 -35.79 20.18 -18.24
C ALA A 25 -35.42 19.76 -19.65
N VAL A 26 -34.17 19.27 -19.83
CA VAL A 26 -33.71 18.77 -21.12
C VAL A 26 -33.82 17.26 -21.12
N PRO A 27 -34.41 16.61 -22.16
CA PRO A 27 -34.48 15.16 -22.24
C PRO A 27 -33.10 14.53 -22.15
N ILE A 28 -33.04 13.34 -21.52
CA ILE A 28 -31.78 12.58 -21.40
C ILE A 28 -31.26 12.26 -22.79
N GLY A 29 -29.97 12.55 -23.03
CA GLY A 29 -29.31 12.27 -24.31
C GLY A 29 -29.44 13.33 -25.38
N GLN A 30 -30.23 14.41 -25.14
CA GLN A 30 -30.28 15.59 -26.03
C GLN A 30 -29.34 16.69 -25.50
N LEU A 31 -28.82 17.54 -26.40
CA LEU A 31 -27.98 18.67 -26.04
C LEU A 31 -28.78 19.76 -25.32
N SER A 32 -29.90 20.17 -25.91
CA SER A 32 -30.81 21.24 -25.44
C SER A 32 -32.24 20.99 -25.92
N THR A 33 -33.11 21.94 -25.67
CA THR A 33 -34.47 22.04 -26.27
C THR A 33 -34.62 23.38 -26.97
N ASN A 34 -35.53 23.45 -27.96
CA ASN A 34 -35.74 24.71 -28.66
C ASN A 34 -36.25 25.80 -27.71
N ASP A 35 -37.16 25.44 -26.80
CA ASP A 35 -37.72 26.39 -25.81
C ASP A 35 -36.64 26.95 -24.89
N LEU A 36 -35.68 26.11 -24.45
CA LEU A 36 -34.54 26.59 -23.65
C LEU A 36 -33.64 27.51 -24.47
N ASN A 37 -33.34 27.14 -25.72
CA ASN A 37 -32.49 27.92 -26.60
C ASN A 37 -33.10 29.30 -26.89
N GLU A 38 -34.40 29.36 -27.17
CA GLU A 38 -35.15 30.64 -27.36
C GLU A 38 -35.06 31.48 -26.10
N LYS A 39 -35.30 30.90 -24.93
CA LYS A 39 -35.23 31.60 -23.65
C LYS A 39 -33.86 32.17 -23.36
N LEU A 40 -32.80 31.41 -23.62
CA LEU A 40 -31.42 31.87 -23.42
C LEU A 40 -31.08 33.05 -24.32
N VAL A 41 -31.44 33.00 -25.60
CA VAL A 41 -31.22 34.08 -26.54
C VAL A 41 -32.02 35.31 -26.18
N GLU A 42 -33.32 35.18 -25.82
CA GLU A 42 -34.17 36.28 -25.35
C GLU A 42 -33.52 37.02 -24.15
N VAL A 43 -33.07 36.24 -23.15
CA VAL A 43 -32.47 36.84 -21.94
C VAL A 43 -31.13 37.49 -22.27
N THR A 44 -30.32 36.93 -23.19
CA THR A 44 -29.06 37.52 -23.65
C THR A 44 -29.28 38.84 -24.38
N GLU A 45 -30.29 38.91 -25.27
CA GLU A 45 -30.67 40.14 -25.99
C GLU A 45 -31.15 41.26 -25.04
N LEU A 46 -31.83 40.87 -23.92
CA LEU A 46 -32.26 41.82 -22.89
C LEU A 46 -31.12 42.32 -22.00
N LEU A 47 -30.12 41.51 -21.77
CA LEU A 47 -28.98 41.79 -20.88
C LEU A 47 -27.80 42.45 -21.57
N ASP A 48 -27.66 42.24 -22.88
CA ASP A 48 -26.44 42.54 -23.65
C ASP A 48 -25.19 41.93 -23.01
N ARG A 49 -25.33 40.72 -22.43
CA ARG A 49 -24.25 39.92 -21.80
C ARG A 49 -24.43 38.46 -22.11
N GLU A 50 -23.32 37.73 -22.08
CA GLU A 50 -23.33 36.27 -22.22
C GLU A 50 -24.12 35.60 -21.10
N VAL A 51 -24.89 34.58 -21.45
CA VAL A 51 -25.59 33.70 -20.52
C VAL A 51 -25.13 32.27 -20.77
N ALA A 52 -24.65 31.60 -19.74
CA ALA A 52 -24.24 30.22 -19.79
C ALA A 52 -25.07 29.33 -18.88
N VAL A 53 -25.43 28.16 -19.37
CA VAL A 53 -26.21 27.15 -18.65
C VAL A 53 -25.44 25.85 -18.62
N TYR A 54 -25.33 25.30 -17.42
CA TYR A 54 -24.66 24.03 -17.18
C TYR A 54 -25.68 22.94 -16.87
N ILE A 55 -25.67 21.86 -17.63
CA ILE A 55 -26.69 20.81 -17.58
C ILE A 55 -25.98 19.46 -17.33
N ASN A 56 -26.45 18.69 -16.36
CA ASN A 56 -25.93 17.37 -16.08
C ASN A 56 -26.47 16.32 -17.07
N ARG A 57 -25.94 15.08 -17.02
CA ARG A 57 -26.39 13.98 -17.91
C ARG A 57 -27.83 13.55 -17.69
N GLN A 58 -28.42 13.90 -16.55
CA GLN A 58 -29.84 13.64 -16.26
C GLN A 58 -30.77 14.68 -16.89
N GLY A 59 -30.20 15.72 -17.54
CA GLY A 59 -30.94 16.78 -18.17
C GLY A 59 -31.38 17.93 -17.22
N LYS A 60 -30.90 17.90 -15.97
CA LYS A 60 -31.17 18.93 -14.99
C LYS A 60 -30.18 20.09 -15.12
N ILE A 61 -30.68 21.32 -15.12
CA ILE A 61 -29.87 22.53 -15.07
C ILE A 61 -29.28 22.66 -13.66
N VAL A 62 -27.94 22.66 -13.60
CA VAL A 62 -27.19 22.70 -12.34
C VAL A 62 -26.83 24.12 -11.98
N GLN A 63 -26.53 24.95 -12.98
CA GLN A 63 -26.15 26.35 -12.81
C GLN A 63 -26.53 27.19 -14.02
N VAL A 64 -26.90 28.45 -13.74
CA VAL A 64 -27.06 29.52 -14.71
C VAL A 64 -26.09 30.62 -14.32
N SER A 65 -25.30 31.12 -15.29
CA SER A 65 -24.30 32.15 -15.06
C SER A 65 -24.43 33.26 -16.09
N VAL A 66 -24.12 34.49 -15.66
CA VAL A 66 -24.08 35.68 -16.50
C VAL A 66 -22.69 36.28 -16.49
N GLY A 67 -22.12 36.57 -17.65
CA GLY A 67 -20.78 37.11 -17.83
C GLY A 67 -19.98 36.30 -18.84
N ASP A 68 -18.73 36.70 -19.07
CA ASP A 68 -17.78 36.01 -19.97
C ASP A 68 -17.55 34.55 -19.50
N SER A 69 -17.54 33.62 -20.44
CA SER A 69 -17.29 32.20 -20.18
C SER A 69 -15.93 31.92 -19.50
N ALA A 70 -14.99 32.87 -19.58
CA ALA A 70 -13.69 32.82 -18.91
C ALA A 70 -13.75 33.13 -17.40
N THR A 71 -14.80 33.81 -16.93
CA THR A 71 -14.92 34.30 -15.54
C THR A 71 -15.98 33.55 -14.71
N VAL A 72 -16.58 32.52 -15.26
CA VAL A 72 -17.61 31.75 -14.58
C VAL A 72 -16.96 30.89 -13.48
N ASP A 73 -17.26 31.25 -12.22
CA ASP A 73 -17.07 30.37 -11.07
C ASP A 73 -18.03 29.19 -11.20
N LEU A 74 -17.54 28.11 -11.76
CA LEU A 74 -18.30 26.88 -11.81
C LEU A 74 -18.44 26.35 -10.38
N PRO A 75 -19.63 25.89 -9.97
CA PRO A 75 -19.74 25.14 -8.75
C PRO A 75 -18.75 23.98 -8.84
N GLU A 76 -18.04 23.74 -7.76
CA GLU A 76 -17.04 22.70 -7.57
C GLU A 76 -17.39 21.46 -8.41
N LEU A 77 -16.92 21.43 -9.65
CA LEU A 77 -16.87 20.22 -10.42
C LEU A 77 -15.87 19.37 -9.66
N GLN A 78 -16.39 18.42 -8.88
CA GLN A 78 -15.59 17.44 -8.20
C GLN A 78 -14.49 16.99 -9.17
N ALA A 79 -13.25 17.20 -8.80
CA ALA A 79 -12.08 16.85 -9.58
C ALA A 79 -12.20 15.38 -9.99
N ARG A 80 -12.70 15.15 -11.20
CA ARG A 80 -12.87 13.82 -11.75
C ARG A 80 -11.66 13.51 -12.59
N ASN A 81 -11.11 12.37 -12.30
CA ASN A 81 -10.06 11.65 -12.99
C ASN A 81 -9.83 12.15 -14.44
N SER A 82 -8.61 12.50 -14.81
CA SER A 82 -8.19 13.02 -16.13
C SER A 82 -8.63 12.16 -17.33
N GLN A 83 -9.11 10.95 -17.07
CA GLN A 83 -9.54 9.95 -18.05
C GLN A 83 -11.03 9.97 -18.38
N ARG A 84 -11.85 10.86 -17.79
CA ARG A 84 -13.30 10.89 -18.03
C ARG A 84 -13.79 12.30 -18.26
N LEU A 85 -14.88 12.41 -19.05
CA LEU A 85 -15.62 13.66 -19.20
C LEU A 85 -16.34 14.03 -17.90
N SER A 86 -16.51 15.34 -17.64
CA SER A 86 -17.05 15.89 -16.39
C SER A 86 -18.49 15.48 -16.07
N GLY A 87 -19.26 15.06 -17.06
CA GLY A 87 -20.68 14.78 -16.91
C GLY A 87 -21.56 16.02 -17.02
N ILE A 88 -20.96 17.15 -17.40
CA ILE A 88 -21.66 18.43 -17.60
C ILE A 88 -21.52 18.84 -19.05
N ARG A 89 -22.58 19.37 -19.65
CA ARG A 89 -22.58 20.08 -20.91
C ARG A 89 -22.83 21.57 -20.66
N CYS A 90 -22.10 22.41 -21.37
CA CYS A 90 -22.24 23.87 -21.30
C CYS A 90 -22.91 24.37 -22.57
N ILE A 91 -23.95 25.18 -22.40
CA ILE A 91 -24.60 25.93 -23.49
C ILE A 91 -24.51 27.40 -23.13
N HIS A 92 -23.97 28.22 -24.02
CA HIS A 92 -23.84 29.63 -23.79
C HIS A 92 -24.29 30.43 -25.03
N THR A 93 -24.49 31.71 -24.82
CA THR A 93 -24.96 32.65 -25.85
C THR A 93 -24.01 33.84 -25.90
N HIS A 94 -23.82 34.41 -27.09
CA HIS A 94 -23.07 35.64 -27.26
C HIS A 94 -24.02 36.82 -27.57
N PRO A 95 -23.81 38.01 -26.99
CA PRO A 95 -24.62 39.19 -27.27
C PRO A 95 -24.62 39.59 -28.77
N SER A 96 -23.53 39.34 -29.47
CA SER A 96 -23.40 39.59 -30.90
C SER A 96 -24.24 38.66 -31.79
N GLY A 97 -24.83 37.61 -31.22
CA GLY A 97 -25.49 36.53 -31.96
C GLY A 97 -24.54 35.61 -32.72
N ASP A 98 -23.23 35.79 -32.55
CA ASP A 98 -22.23 34.89 -33.14
C ASP A 98 -22.28 33.52 -32.42
N THR A 99 -22.26 32.47 -33.20
CA THR A 99 -22.28 31.09 -32.69
C THR A 99 -20.96 30.37 -32.79
N THR A 100 -19.92 31.09 -33.18
CA THR A 100 -18.56 30.54 -33.28
C THR A 100 -17.97 30.38 -31.88
N LEU A 101 -17.47 29.18 -31.56
CA LEU A 101 -16.79 28.94 -30.28
C LEU A 101 -15.44 29.69 -30.27
N SER A 102 -15.25 30.53 -29.28
CA SER A 102 -14.04 31.33 -29.08
C SER A 102 -12.88 30.48 -28.55
N ALA A 103 -11.64 31.03 -28.63
CA ALA A 103 -10.48 30.35 -28.02
C ALA A 103 -10.62 30.14 -26.49
N PRO A 104 -11.18 31.09 -25.70
CA PRO A 104 -11.54 30.86 -24.31
C PRO A 104 -12.53 29.71 -24.10
N ASP A 105 -13.54 29.55 -24.96
CA ASP A 105 -14.53 28.45 -24.87
C ASP A 105 -13.85 27.10 -25.08
N VAL A 106 -13.03 26.99 -26.11
CA VAL A 106 -12.24 25.78 -26.38
C VAL A 106 -11.29 25.45 -25.23
N SER A 107 -10.67 26.46 -24.62
CA SER A 107 -9.82 26.30 -23.44
C SER A 107 -10.61 25.80 -22.23
N SER A 108 -11.82 26.36 -22.00
CA SER A 108 -12.72 25.95 -20.94
C SER A 108 -13.24 24.53 -21.15
N LEU A 109 -13.60 24.16 -22.39
CA LEU A 109 -13.97 22.78 -22.75
C LEU A 109 -12.85 21.79 -22.41
N ARG A 110 -11.59 22.12 -22.74
CA ARG A 110 -10.43 21.27 -22.45
C ARG A 110 -10.17 21.18 -20.94
N ARG A 111 -10.09 22.31 -20.24
CA ARG A 111 -9.78 22.42 -18.83
C ARG A 111 -10.82 21.72 -17.95
N LEU A 112 -12.09 21.95 -18.23
CA LEU A 112 -13.21 21.45 -17.42
C LEU A 112 -13.77 20.13 -17.93
N ARG A 113 -13.26 19.63 -19.06
CA ARG A 113 -13.63 18.37 -19.70
C ARG A 113 -15.15 18.20 -19.85
N PHE A 114 -15.83 19.27 -20.27
CA PHE A 114 -17.26 19.17 -20.53
C PHE A 114 -17.59 18.08 -21.52
N ASP A 115 -18.74 17.45 -21.34
CA ASP A 115 -19.25 16.46 -22.28
C ASP A 115 -19.41 17.04 -23.69
N VAL A 116 -19.94 18.28 -23.77
CA VAL A 116 -20.07 19.13 -24.96
C VAL A 116 -20.11 20.58 -24.53
N MET A 117 -19.60 21.47 -25.36
CA MET A 117 -19.77 22.92 -25.27
C MET A 117 -20.45 23.42 -26.52
N ALA A 118 -21.49 24.22 -26.37
CA ALA A 118 -22.25 24.76 -27.49
C ALA A 118 -22.51 26.27 -27.32
N ALA A 119 -22.35 27.01 -28.41
CA ALA A 119 -22.75 28.42 -28.50
C ALA A 119 -24.00 28.52 -29.35
N ILE A 120 -25.02 29.29 -28.88
CA ILE A 120 -26.30 29.51 -29.55
C ILE A 120 -26.54 31.00 -29.70
N GLY A 121 -27.02 31.39 -30.85
CA GLY A 121 -27.33 32.78 -31.17
C GLY A 121 -28.44 32.93 -32.21
N ARG A 122 -28.94 34.12 -32.37
CA ARG A 122 -29.94 34.45 -33.39
C ARG A 122 -29.28 35.06 -34.60
N GLN A 123 -29.50 34.51 -35.77
CA GLN A 123 -29.07 35.06 -37.04
C GLN A 123 -30.32 35.29 -37.92
N GLY A 124 -30.73 36.56 -38.04
CA GLY A 124 -32.02 36.89 -38.67
C GLY A 124 -33.19 36.37 -37.83
N ASN A 125 -34.04 35.52 -38.41
CA ASN A 125 -35.17 34.88 -37.73
C ASN A 125 -34.87 33.47 -37.20
N ASP A 126 -33.70 32.94 -37.53
CA ASP A 126 -33.36 31.55 -37.19
C ASP A 126 -32.42 31.48 -35.99
N LEU A 127 -32.63 30.48 -35.13
CA LEU A 127 -31.69 30.10 -34.07
C LEU A 127 -30.62 29.21 -34.66
N MET A 128 -29.41 29.71 -34.63
CA MET A 128 -28.20 28.99 -35.07
C MET A 128 -27.39 28.55 -33.88
N GLY A 129 -26.50 27.54 -34.09
CA GLY A 129 -25.61 27.10 -33.04
C GLY A 129 -24.43 26.31 -33.58
N SER A 130 -23.37 26.30 -32.81
CA SER A 130 -22.18 25.45 -33.02
C SER A 130 -21.87 24.70 -31.74
N ALA A 131 -21.27 23.53 -31.87
CA ALA A 131 -20.86 22.73 -30.72
C ALA A 131 -19.46 22.15 -30.93
N ALA A 132 -18.74 21.91 -29.85
CA ALA A 132 -17.47 21.20 -29.86
C ALA A 132 -17.45 20.13 -28.75
N PHE A 133 -16.77 19.03 -29.05
CA PHE A 133 -16.63 17.88 -28.14
C PHE A 133 -15.33 17.14 -28.39
N PHE A 134 -14.92 16.34 -27.45
CA PHE A 134 -13.74 15.47 -27.57
C PHE A 134 -14.00 14.32 -28.56
N THR A 135 -13.00 13.94 -29.34
CA THR A 135 -13.08 12.76 -30.23
C THR A 135 -12.73 11.47 -29.52
N GLY A 136 -12.10 11.56 -28.35
CA GLY A 136 -11.45 10.46 -27.65
C GLY A 136 -10.12 10.04 -28.26
N GLU A 137 -9.53 10.87 -29.13
CA GLU A 137 -8.22 10.72 -29.75
C GLU A 137 -7.29 11.86 -29.26
N GLN A 138 -5.98 11.66 -29.38
CA GLN A 138 -4.97 12.69 -29.07
C GLN A 138 -4.29 13.13 -30.37
N ASP A 139 -3.84 14.38 -30.38
CA ASP A 139 -3.00 14.92 -31.43
C ASP A 139 -1.53 14.44 -31.23
N GLU A 140 -0.63 14.71 -32.19
CA GLU A 140 0.77 14.26 -32.14
C GLU A 140 1.56 14.78 -30.92
N ASP A 141 1.10 15.86 -30.31
CA ASP A 141 1.65 16.49 -29.10
C ASP A 141 1.01 15.96 -27.79
N GLY A 142 0.14 14.96 -27.86
CA GLY A 142 -0.54 14.37 -26.71
C GLY A 142 -1.77 15.14 -26.23
N THR A 143 -2.14 16.25 -26.89
CA THR A 143 -3.33 17.02 -26.50
C THR A 143 -4.62 16.32 -26.95
N PRO A 144 -5.69 16.30 -26.11
CA PRO A 144 -6.97 15.72 -26.51
C PRO A 144 -7.55 16.44 -27.72
N ARG A 145 -7.83 15.67 -28.78
CA ARG A 145 -8.37 16.19 -30.03
C ARG A 145 -9.83 16.55 -29.88
N LEU A 146 -10.17 17.75 -30.36
CA LEU A 146 -11.54 18.26 -30.39
C LEU A 146 -12.11 18.22 -31.80
N GLN A 147 -13.43 18.02 -31.89
CA GLN A 147 -14.18 18.14 -33.12
C GLN A 147 -15.25 19.21 -32.95
N GLY A 148 -15.27 20.19 -33.84
CA GLY A 148 -16.30 21.21 -33.97
C GLY A 148 -17.40 20.76 -34.95
N PHE A 149 -18.62 21.22 -34.69
CA PHE A 149 -19.79 21.01 -35.54
C PHE A 149 -20.62 22.30 -35.58
N GLY A 150 -20.96 22.77 -36.76
CA GLY A 150 -21.73 24.00 -36.98
C GLY A 150 -20.91 25.11 -37.70
N PRO A 151 -21.48 26.30 -37.94
CA PRO A 151 -22.84 26.72 -37.53
C PRO A 151 -23.95 26.00 -38.30
N VAL A 152 -24.99 25.57 -37.56
CA VAL A 152 -26.19 24.92 -38.08
C VAL A 152 -27.42 25.42 -37.34
N GLN A 153 -28.62 25.12 -37.81
CA GLN A 153 -29.83 25.41 -37.02
C GLN A 153 -29.79 24.72 -35.66
N ALA A 154 -30.10 25.43 -34.58
CA ALA A 154 -30.03 24.91 -33.21
C ALA A 154 -30.86 23.62 -33.02
N ALA A 155 -31.96 23.47 -33.75
CA ALA A 155 -32.75 22.25 -33.78
C ALA A 155 -31.96 21.02 -34.29
N MET A 156 -30.97 21.19 -35.16
CA MET A 156 -30.09 20.08 -35.63
C MET A 156 -29.12 19.66 -34.56
N LEU A 157 -28.62 20.58 -33.74
CA LEU A 157 -27.74 20.24 -32.60
C LEU A 157 -28.48 19.35 -31.58
N ASN A 158 -29.78 19.56 -31.42
CA ASN A 158 -30.61 18.77 -30.50
C ASN A 158 -30.83 17.32 -30.99
N GLN A 159 -30.57 17.03 -32.27
CA GLN A 159 -30.67 15.67 -32.82
C GLN A 159 -29.40 14.81 -32.53
N ILE A 160 -28.32 15.42 -32.03
CA ILE A 160 -27.11 14.71 -31.66
C ILE A 160 -27.44 13.79 -30.48
N ASN A 161 -27.22 12.49 -30.64
CA ASN A 161 -27.40 11.52 -29.55
C ASN A 161 -26.21 11.60 -28.59
N LEU A 162 -26.32 12.45 -27.57
CA LEU A 162 -25.24 12.67 -26.59
C LEU A 162 -24.90 11.41 -25.81
N THR A 163 -25.87 10.55 -25.50
CA THR A 163 -25.61 9.31 -24.76
C THR A 163 -24.67 8.40 -25.56
N TRP A 164 -24.92 8.24 -26.86
CA TRP A 164 -24.04 7.47 -27.73
C TRP A 164 -22.68 8.15 -27.89
N LEU A 165 -22.63 9.46 -28.11
CA LEU A 165 -21.42 10.24 -28.26
C LEU A 165 -20.51 10.11 -27.02
N ILE A 166 -21.04 10.40 -25.84
CA ILE A 166 -20.33 10.33 -24.56
C ILE A 166 -19.84 8.92 -24.27
N THR A 167 -20.68 7.91 -24.52
CA THR A 167 -20.31 6.50 -24.32
C THR A 167 -19.15 6.10 -25.23
N THR A 168 -19.19 6.55 -26.50
CA THR A 168 -18.14 6.28 -27.49
C THR A 168 -16.83 6.95 -27.11
N ILE A 169 -16.88 8.23 -26.70
CA ILE A 169 -15.69 8.99 -26.24
C ILE A 169 -15.09 8.33 -25.00
N ASN A 170 -15.89 8.06 -23.96
CA ASN A 170 -15.40 7.42 -22.74
C ASN A 170 -14.84 6.01 -22.99
N LYS A 171 -15.40 5.27 -23.97
CA LYS A 171 -14.88 3.96 -24.38
C LYS A 171 -13.54 4.07 -25.10
N LYS A 172 -13.35 5.10 -25.93
CA LYS A 172 -12.06 5.40 -26.59
C LYS A 172 -11.02 5.87 -25.57
N LEU A 173 -11.36 6.81 -24.70
CA LEU A 173 -10.50 7.29 -23.62
C LEU A 173 -10.10 6.12 -22.69
N GLY A 174 -11.01 5.23 -22.31
CA GLY A 174 -10.72 4.06 -21.51
C GLY A 174 -9.91 2.98 -22.25
N ARG A 175 -9.97 2.91 -23.59
CA ARG A 175 -9.13 1.99 -24.40
C ARG A 175 -7.71 2.51 -24.61
N GLN A 176 -7.52 3.82 -24.72
CA GLN A 176 -6.19 4.41 -24.78
C GLN A 176 -5.42 4.16 -23.48
N SER A 177 -6.09 4.23 -22.33
CA SER A 177 -5.49 3.88 -21.03
C SER A 177 -5.15 2.37 -20.89
N LEU A 178 -5.73 1.51 -21.72
CA LEU A 178 -5.40 0.07 -21.76
C LEU A 178 -4.24 -0.27 -22.73
N ASN A 179 -3.94 0.63 -23.67
CA ASN A 179 -2.84 0.46 -24.63
C ASN A 179 -1.58 1.26 -24.24
N GLU A 180 -1.73 2.28 -23.40
CA GLU A 180 -0.63 2.93 -22.70
C GLU A 180 -0.44 2.21 -21.37
N THR A 181 0.29 1.09 -21.37
CA THR A 181 1.04 0.58 -20.23
C THR A 181 2.29 1.44 -19.97
N ALA A 182 2.21 2.74 -20.07
CA ALA A 182 2.97 3.63 -19.25
C ALA A 182 2.32 3.56 -17.87
N GLU A 183 2.96 2.91 -16.92
CA GLU A 183 2.62 2.95 -15.51
C GLU A 183 2.40 4.42 -15.16
N GLU A 184 1.13 4.83 -14.95
CA GLU A 184 0.84 6.19 -14.46
C GLU A 184 1.59 6.32 -13.14
N GLU A 185 2.58 7.20 -13.11
CA GLU A 185 3.38 7.46 -11.91
C GLU A 185 2.41 7.80 -10.76
N GLU A 186 2.31 6.94 -9.75
CA GLU A 186 1.47 7.19 -8.58
C GLU A 186 2.06 8.37 -7.82
N ARG A 187 1.37 9.50 -7.84
CA ARG A 187 1.74 10.74 -7.13
C ARG A 187 0.96 10.83 -5.83
N ALA A 188 1.65 10.65 -4.72
CA ALA A 188 1.05 10.51 -3.41
C ALA A 188 1.17 11.76 -2.55
N LEU A 189 0.10 12.11 -1.84
CA LEU A 189 0.13 12.99 -0.68
C LEU A 189 0.12 12.13 0.58
N LEU A 190 0.91 12.50 1.58
CA LEU A 190 0.96 11.82 2.87
C LEU A 190 0.19 12.62 3.91
N ALA A 191 -0.58 11.96 4.78
CA ALA A 191 -1.24 12.63 5.88
C ALA A 191 -1.23 11.79 7.16
N GLY A 192 -1.18 12.50 8.32
CA GLY A 192 -1.18 11.87 9.63
C GLY A 192 -1.69 12.78 10.73
N ILE A 193 -2.09 12.16 11.86
CA ILE A 193 -2.58 12.86 13.06
C ILE A 193 -1.54 12.78 14.17
N GLU A 194 -1.19 13.93 14.74
CA GLU A 194 -0.47 14.04 15.99
C GLU A 194 -1.47 14.05 17.15
N TYR A 195 -1.50 12.98 17.93
CA TYR A 195 -2.45 12.83 19.02
C TYR A 195 -2.01 13.65 20.25
N THR A 196 -2.83 14.64 20.66
CA THR A 196 -2.60 15.41 21.88
C THR A 196 -3.01 14.58 23.09
N GLY A 197 -2.04 14.05 23.82
CA GLY A 197 -2.31 13.25 25.03
C GLY A 197 -1.76 11.84 25.01
N ASN A 198 -1.51 11.26 23.86
CA ASN A 198 -0.77 10.01 23.74
C ASN A 198 0.69 10.34 23.39
N ARG A 199 1.60 10.18 24.31
CA ARG A 199 3.04 10.25 24.04
C ARG A 199 3.44 8.98 23.30
N SER A 200 3.13 8.92 22.01
CA SER A 200 3.78 7.95 21.14
C SER A 200 5.28 8.16 21.28
N ALA A 201 6.04 7.09 21.42
CA ALA A 201 7.49 7.15 21.44
C ALA A 201 8.06 7.71 20.12
N TRP A 202 7.32 7.55 19.02
CA TRP A 202 7.64 8.08 17.70
C TRP A 202 6.97 9.42 17.45
N SER A 203 7.72 10.39 16.92
CA SER A 203 7.14 11.64 16.43
C SER A 203 6.34 11.40 15.15
N LEU A 204 5.35 12.27 14.87
CA LEU A 204 4.59 12.17 13.61
C LEU A 204 5.50 12.39 12.39
N GLU A 205 6.51 13.25 12.50
CA GLU A 205 7.46 13.52 11.42
C GLU A 205 8.27 12.27 11.07
N GLU A 206 8.74 11.51 12.06
CA GLU A 206 9.45 10.24 11.86
C GLU A 206 8.53 9.20 11.23
N SER A 207 7.27 9.13 11.69
CA SER A 207 6.28 8.21 11.16
C SER A 207 5.95 8.51 9.69
N LEU A 208 5.79 9.79 9.34
CA LEU A 208 5.58 10.21 7.94
C LEU A 208 6.83 10.03 7.07
N ALA A 209 8.03 10.20 7.63
CA ALA A 209 9.27 9.91 6.90
C ALA A 209 9.42 8.42 6.58
N GLU A 210 8.94 7.54 7.46
CA GLU A 210 8.88 6.10 7.18
C GLU A 210 7.79 5.77 6.16
N LEU A 211 6.60 6.39 6.25
CA LEU A 211 5.52 6.22 5.28
C LEU A 211 5.96 6.65 3.87
N GLU A 212 6.77 7.72 3.76
CA GLU A 212 7.36 8.15 2.49
C GLU A 212 8.25 7.07 1.88
N ARG A 213 9.17 6.48 2.68
CA ARG A 213 10.02 5.37 2.21
C ARG A 213 9.21 4.14 1.80
N LEU A 214 8.08 3.89 2.47
CA LEU A 214 7.14 2.84 2.06
C LEU A 214 6.50 3.17 0.71
N ALA A 215 6.03 4.41 0.52
CA ALA A 215 5.45 4.88 -0.73
C ALA A 215 6.45 4.77 -1.90
N GLU A 216 7.68 5.23 -1.71
CA GLU A 216 8.77 5.10 -2.68
C GLU A 216 9.09 3.63 -2.99
N THR A 217 9.05 2.75 -1.98
CA THR A 217 9.27 1.32 -2.16
C THR A 217 8.16 0.68 -3.00
N ALA A 218 6.92 1.16 -2.87
CA ALA A 218 5.78 0.75 -3.69
C ALA A 218 5.80 1.35 -5.11
N GLY A 219 6.67 2.34 -5.37
CA GLY A 219 6.81 3.02 -6.66
C GLY A 219 6.07 4.35 -6.76
N ALA A 220 5.50 4.86 -5.67
CA ALA A 220 4.81 6.14 -5.65
C ALA A 220 5.79 7.29 -5.39
N LYS A 221 5.55 8.44 -6.04
CA LYS A 221 6.29 9.69 -5.82
C LYS A 221 5.55 10.57 -4.83
N VAL A 222 6.22 10.94 -3.74
CA VAL A 222 5.59 11.79 -2.71
C VAL A 222 5.66 13.26 -3.12
N MET A 223 4.50 13.91 -3.16
CA MET A 223 4.32 15.30 -3.59
C MET A 223 4.16 16.28 -2.42
N GLY A 224 3.79 15.79 -1.23
CA GLY A 224 3.63 16.63 -0.04
C GLY A 224 3.22 15.84 1.20
N ARG A 225 3.39 16.49 2.39
CA ARG A 225 3.06 15.93 3.68
C ARG A 225 2.10 16.86 4.42
N PHE A 226 1.08 16.28 5.06
CA PHE A 226 0.04 17.01 5.79
C PHE A 226 -0.07 16.45 7.21
N THR A 227 0.00 17.32 8.18
CA THR A 227 -0.12 16.97 9.60
C THR A 227 -1.29 17.70 10.23
N GLN A 228 -1.92 17.06 11.20
CA GLN A 228 -2.97 17.68 12.00
C GLN A 228 -2.86 17.25 13.45
N ARG A 229 -2.97 18.19 14.41
CA ARG A 229 -3.06 17.90 15.84
C ARG A 229 -4.51 17.66 16.25
N ARG A 230 -4.79 16.53 16.89
CA ARG A 230 -6.12 16.20 17.43
C ARG A 230 -6.01 15.26 18.63
N GLU A 231 -7.02 15.27 19.49
CA GLU A 231 -7.13 14.29 20.58
C GLU A 231 -7.61 12.92 20.05
N LYS A 232 -8.53 12.94 19.10
CA LYS A 232 -9.12 11.76 18.47
C LYS A 232 -9.34 11.98 16.98
N PRO A 233 -9.27 10.93 16.15
CA PRO A 233 -9.60 11.04 14.74
C PRO A 233 -11.08 11.37 14.57
N ASP A 234 -11.41 12.02 13.46
CA ASP A 234 -12.80 12.28 13.09
C ASP A 234 -13.49 10.95 12.74
N ALA A 235 -14.72 10.77 13.21
CA ALA A 235 -15.45 9.52 13.01
C ALA A 235 -15.80 9.26 11.55
N ALA A 236 -16.04 10.33 10.76
CA ALA A 236 -16.47 10.23 9.37
C ALA A 236 -15.32 10.36 8.36
N LEU A 237 -14.33 11.23 8.64
CA LEU A 237 -13.29 11.62 7.69
C LEU A 237 -11.87 11.31 8.18
N PHE A 238 -11.70 10.78 9.38
CA PHE A 238 -10.42 10.61 10.04
C PHE A 238 -9.74 11.96 10.35
N LEU A 239 -9.50 12.79 9.33
CA LEU A 239 -9.00 14.16 9.42
C LEU A 239 -10.15 15.16 9.65
N GLY A 240 -9.85 16.37 10.11
CA GLY A 240 -10.83 17.44 10.17
C GLY A 240 -11.17 17.97 8.78
N LYS A 241 -12.41 18.45 8.60
CA LYS A 241 -12.93 18.91 7.31
C LYS A 241 -12.05 19.95 6.62
N GLY A 242 -11.57 20.99 7.32
CA GLY A 242 -10.66 21.98 6.73
C GLY A 242 -9.32 21.41 6.27
N LYS A 243 -8.78 20.37 6.96
CA LYS A 243 -7.55 19.69 6.50
C LYS A 243 -7.82 18.87 5.25
N VAL A 244 -8.98 18.25 5.11
CA VAL A 244 -9.38 17.53 3.88
C VAL A 244 -9.51 18.49 2.71
N GLU A 245 -10.06 19.69 2.92
CA GLU A 245 -10.15 20.76 1.90
C GLU A 245 -8.74 21.23 1.47
N GLU A 246 -7.82 21.41 2.42
CA GLU A 246 -6.41 21.75 2.13
C GLU A 246 -5.73 20.67 1.30
N ILE A 247 -5.94 19.39 1.63
CA ILE A 247 -5.42 18.24 0.87
C ILE A 247 -6.03 18.19 -0.53
N ALA A 248 -7.34 18.49 -0.69
CA ALA A 248 -8.01 18.53 -1.99
C ALA A 248 -7.40 19.59 -2.91
N MET A 249 -7.12 20.79 -2.39
CA MET A 249 -6.43 21.85 -3.14
C MET A 249 -5.00 21.46 -3.53
N ALA A 250 -4.27 20.83 -2.60
CA ALA A 250 -2.91 20.37 -2.88
C ALA A 250 -2.89 19.26 -3.94
N ALA A 251 -3.85 18.34 -3.90
CA ALA A 251 -3.98 17.26 -4.89
C ALA A 251 -4.20 17.83 -6.30
N GLN A 252 -5.02 18.87 -6.43
CA GLN A 252 -5.24 19.56 -7.70
C GLN A 252 -3.98 20.28 -8.20
N ASN A 253 -3.26 20.95 -7.29
CA ASN A 253 -2.06 21.73 -7.66
C ASN A 253 -0.86 20.86 -8.05
N THR A 254 -0.78 19.64 -7.49
CA THR A 254 0.34 18.72 -7.70
C THR A 254 0.00 17.55 -8.62
N ASP A 255 -1.22 17.51 -9.18
CA ASP A 255 -1.77 16.37 -9.91
C ASP A 255 -1.61 15.05 -9.16
N ALA A 256 -1.73 15.08 -7.83
CA ALA A 256 -1.68 13.88 -7.03
C ALA A 256 -2.94 13.03 -7.23
N ASN A 257 -2.73 11.72 -7.42
CA ASN A 257 -3.79 10.74 -7.66
C ASN A 257 -4.00 9.77 -6.50
N LEU A 258 -3.19 9.90 -5.43
CA LEU A 258 -3.18 9.03 -4.27
C LEU A 258 -3.03 9.84 -2.97
N LEU A 259 -3.83 9.51 -1.96
CA LEU A 259 -3.62 9.94 -0.57
C LEU A 259 -3.24 8.73 0.29
N LEU A 260 -2.13 8.83 1.01
CA LEU A 260 -1.66 7.82 1.95
C LEU A 260 -1.82 8.33 3.39
N LEU A 261 -2.48 7.55 4.23
CA LEU A 261 -2.66 7.86 5.66
C LEU A 261 -1.77 6.96 6.52
N ASP A 262 -1.17 7.56 7.54
CA ASP A 262 -0.20 6.90 8.43
C ASP A 262 -0.86 5.91 9.41
N ASP A 263 -2.15 6.08 9.70
CA ASP A 263 -2.94 5.21 10.57
C ASP A 263 -3.96 4.42 9.76
N GLU A 264 -4.46 3.31 10.34
CA GLU A 264 -5.46 2.46 9.72
C GLU A 264 -6.83 3.17 9.64
N LEU A 265 -7.50 3.07 8.49
CA LEU A 265 -8.80 3.65 8.24
C LEU A 265 -9.92 2.63 8.41
N THR A 266 -11.05 3.09 8.98
CA THR A 266 -12.29 2.34 8.83
C THR A 266 -12.77 2.38 7.37
N PRO A 267 -13.52 1.36 6.91
CA PRO A 267 -14.08 1.35 5.55
C PRO A 267 -14.91 2.59 5.21
N SER A 268 -15.65 3.12 6.20
CA SER A 268 -16.47 4.32 6.03
C SER A 268 -15.62 5.58 5.86
N GLN A 269 -14.56 5.73 6.66
CA GLN A 269 -13.65 6.87 6.55
C GLN A 269 -12.94 6.89 5.19
N GLN A 270 -12.43 5.74 4.75
CA GLN A 270 -11.80 5.60 3.44
C GLN A 270 -12.77 6.02 2.32
N HIS A 271 -13.98 5.46 2.32
CA HIS A 271 -15.00 5.77 1.32
C HIS A 271 -15.38 7.25 1.29
N ASN A 272 -15.59 7.86 2.46
CA ASN A 272 -15.94 9.28 2.57
C ASN A 272 -14.81 10.19 2.07
N LEU A 273 -13.55 9.86 2.38
CA LEU A 273 -12.40 10.60 1.88
C LEU A 273 -12.28 10.47 0.36
N GLU A 274 -12.41 9.27 -0.20
CA GLU A 274 -12.39 9.05 -1.65
C GLU A 274 -13.51 9.82 -2.38
N GLN A 275 -14.69 9.88 -1.79
CA GLN A 275 -15.81 10.67 -2.35
C GLN A 275 -15.54 12.18 -2.34
N LEU A 276 -14.92 12.70 -1.28
CA LEU A 276 -14.66 14.13 -1.16
C LEU A 276 -13.45 14.56 -1.99
N LEU A 277 -12.38 13.76 -2.00
CA LEU A 277 -11.14 14.11 -2.67
C LEU A 277 -11.12 13.74 -4.16
N GLY A 278 -11.94 12.77 -4.57
CA GLY A 278 -11.96 12.26 -5.94
C GLY A 278 -10.70 11.49 -6.37
N ILE A 279 -9.79 11.20 -5.44
CA ILE A 279 -8.57 10.43 -5.63
C ILE A 279 -8.60 9.15 -4.80
N LYS A 280 -7.72 8.19 -5.13
CA LYS A 280 -7.55 6.93 -4.37
C LYS A 280 -7.02 7.25 -2.96
N VAL A 281 -7.58 6.60 -1.95
CA VAL A 281 -7.13 6.74 -0.56
C VAL A 281 -6.72 5.38 -0.03
N LEU A 282 -5.50 5.28 0.47
CA LEU A 282 -4.96 4.08 1.10
C LEU A 282 -4.45 4.42 2.49
N ASP A 283 -4.53 3.45 3.38
CA ASP A 283 -3.88 3.51 4.68
C ASP A 283 -2.54 2.76 4.67
N ARG A 284 -1.79 2.87 5.74
CA ARG A 284 -0.49 2.21 5.92
C ARG A 284 -0.58 0.70 5.70
N THR A 285 -1.66 0.06 6.15
CA THR A 285 -1.90 -1.39 6.00
C THR A 285 -2.02 -1.79 4.55
N ALA A 286 -2.82 -1.04 3.76
CA ALA A 286 -2.99 -1.30 2.34
C ALA A 286 -1.67 -1.13 1.56
N LEU A 287 -0.88 -0.10 1.90
CA LEU A 287 0.42 0.15 1.28
C LEU A 287 1.41 -0.99 1.56
N ILE A 288 1.49 -1.47 2.81
CA ILE A 288 2.36 -2.60 3.17
C ILE A 288 1.92 -3.87 2.43
N LEU A 289 0.61 -4.13 2.32
CA LEU A 289 0.09 -5.26 1.56
C LEU A 289 0.43 -5.20 0.08
N ASP A 290 0.47 -4.00 -0.51
CA ASP A 290 0.87 -3.82 -1.90
C ASP A 290 2.36 -4.11 -2.11
N ILE A 291 3.23 -3.59 -1.23
CA ILE A 291 4.67 -3.91 -1.23
C ILE A 291 4.88 -5.43 -1.12
N PHE A 292 4.15 -6.09 -0.23
CA PHE A 292 4.25 -7.54 -0.06
C PHE A 292 3.77 -8.30 -1.29
N ALA A 293 2.72 -7.83 -1.97
CA ALA A 293 2.24 -8.43 -3.22
C ALA A 293 3.30 -8.37 -4.34
N GLN A 294 4.05 -7.27 -4.40
CA GLN A 294 5.15 -7.11 -5.36
C GLN A 294 6.36 -8.00 -5.01
N ARG A 295 6.59 -8.32 -3.72
CA ARG A 295 7.77 -9.05 -3.22
C ARG A 295 7.57 -10.55 -3.03
N ALA A 296 6.33 -11.03 -2.97
CA ALA A 296 6.02 -12.44 -2.79
C ALA A 296 6.45 -13.26 -4.02
N ASN A 297 7.48 -14.09 -3.85
CA ASN A 297 7.98 -14.96 -4.90
C ASN A 297 7.55 -16.41 -4.69
N SER A 298 7.54 -16.89 -3.43
CA SER A 298 7.13 -18.25 -3.11
C SER A 298 5.61 -18.43 -3.22
N GLN A 299 5.16 -19.65 -3.50
CA GLN A 299 3.74 -19.98 -3.52
C GLN A 299 3.08 -19.71 -2.15
N ALA A 300 3.78 -20.05 -1.06
CA ALA A 300 3.31 -19.81 0.30
C ALA A 300 3.16 -18.31 0.59
N GLY A 301 4.17 -17.49 0.23
CA GLY A 301 4.13 -16.04 0.37
C GLY A 301 2.99 -15.42 -0.42
N LYS A 302 2.80 -15.80 -1.69
CA LYS A 302 1.70 -15.33 -2.54
C LYS A 302 0.33 -15.62 -1.93
N LEU A 303 0.11 -16.85 -1.46
CA LEU A 303 -1.15 -17.23 -0.81
C LEU A 303 -1.40 -16.47 0.50
N GLN A 304 -0.36 -16.22 1.28
CA GLN A 304 -0.46 -15.44 2.52
C GLN A 304 -0.80 -13.98 2.25
N VAL A 305 -0.15 -13.35 1.27
CA VAL A 305 -0.46 -11.98 0.87
C VAL A 305 -1.87 -11.88 0.32
N GLU A 306 -2.29 -12.81 -0.54
CA GLU A 306 -3.64 -12.85 -1.10
C GLU A 306 -4.68 -13.00 0.01
N LEU A 307 -4.44 -13.88 1.00
CA LEU A 307 -5.31 -14.06 2.16
C LEU A 307 -5.44 -12.76 2.96
N ALA A 308 -4.31 -12.09 3.24
CA ALA A 308 -4.29 -10.83 3.97
C ALA A 308 -5.05 -9.72 3.22
N GLN A 309 -4.83 -9.59 1.90
CA GLN A 309 -5.55 -8.64 1.05
C GLN A 309 -7.06 -8.91 1.02
N LEU A 310 -7.48 -10.18 0.91
CA LEU A 310 -8.89 -10.54 0.94
C LEU A 310 -9.54 -10.21 2.30
N LYS A 311 -8.86 -10.52 3.41
CA LYS A 311 -9.33 -10.19 4.77
C LYS A 311 -9.41 -8.67 5.00
N TYR A 312 -8.43 -7.91 4.53
CA TYR A 312 -8.40 -6.45 4.60
C TYR A 312 -9.52 -5.81 3.77
N ASN A 313 -9.74 -6.30 2.54
CA ASN A 313 -10.71 -5.75 1.61
C ASN A 313 -12.17 -6.18 1.92
N LEU A 314 -12.38 -7.32 2.57
CA LEU A 314 -13.71 -7.88 2.83
C LEU A 314 -14.68 -6.87 3.50
N PRO A 315 -14.31 -6.13 4.56
CA PRO A 315 -15.19 -5.12 5.16
C PRO A 315 -15.37 -3.87 4.28
N ARG A 316 -14.47 -3.64 3.30
CA ARG A 316 -14.45 -2.46 2.42
C ARG A 316 -15.28 -2.63 1.14
N ILE A 317 -15.82 -3.81 0.89
CA ILE A 317 -16.61 -4.14 -0.32
C ILE A 317 -17.99 -3.47 -0.33
N GLY A 318 -18.44 -2.88 0.77
CA GLY A 318 -19.77 -2.25 0.89
C GLY A 318 -20.04 -1.01 0.02
N GLY A 319 -19.00 -0.39 -0.57
CA GLY A 319 -19.13 0.86 -1.35
C GLY A 319 -18.73 0.77 -2.83
N GLN A 320 -18.06 -0.30 -3.25
CA GLN A 320 -17.44 -0.40 -4.59
C GLN A 320 -18.14 -1.39 -5.54
N GLY A 321 -19.45 -1.23 -5.75
CA GLY A 321 -20.22 -2.11 -6.65
C GLY A 321 -19.74 -2.18 -8.12
N LEU A 322 -18.74 -1.39 -8.53
CA LEU A 322 -18.21 -1.31 -9.89
C LEU A 322 -16.88 -2.05 -10.12
N VAL A 323 -16.06 -2.24 -9.10
CA VAL A 323 -14.73 -2.85 -9.26
C VAL A 323 -14.78 -4.38 -9.22
N LEU A 324 -15.71 -4.95 -8.46
CA LEU A 324 -15.88 -6.41 -8.32
C LEU A 324 -16.66 -7.08 -9.47
N SER A 325 -17.26 -6.31 -10.38
CA SER A 325 -17.94 -6.86 -11.57
C SER A 325 -16.99 -7.59 -12.55
N ARG A 326 -15.68 -7.44 -12.39
CA ARG A 326 -14.66 -8.12 -13.19
C ARG A 326 -14.33 -9.56 -12.76
N LEU A 327 -14.80 -10.00 -11.58
CA LEU A 327 -14.59 -11.37 -11.08
C LEU A 327 -15.63 -12.38 -11.59
N GLY A 328 -16.14 -12.19 -12.82
CA GLY A 328 -16.78 -13.22 -13.62
C GLY A 328 -18.00 -13.90 -12.96
N GLY A 329 -19.16 -13.22 -12.92
CA GLY A 329 -20.42 -13.82 -12.54
C GLY A 329 -21.50 -13.58 -13.58
N GLY A 330 -21.83 -14.60 -14.38
CA GLY A 330 -22.92 -14.57 -15.36
C GLY A 330 -24.31 -14.66 -14.73
N ILE A 331 -25.35 -14.47 -15.56
CA ILE A 331 -26.76 -14.69 -15.22
C ILE A 331 -26.93 -16.16 -14.79
N GLY A 332 -27.58 -16.41 -13.64
CA GLY A 332 -27.89 -17.77 -13.15
C GLY A 332 -27.16 -18.22 -11.88
N THR A 333 -26.26 -17.40 -11.32
CA THR A 333 -25.51 -17.74 -10.10
C THR A 333 -26.06 -17.12 -8.81
N ARG A 334 -27.21 -16.40 -8.87
CA ARG A 334 -27.83 -15.74 -7.71
C ARG A 334 -28.92 -16.63 -7.12
N GLY A 335 -28.93 -16.80 -5.79
CA GLY A 335 -30.07 -17.37 -5.08
C GLY A 335 -31.26 -16.39 -5.06
N PRO A 336 -32.49 -16.88 -4.83
CA PRO A 336 -33.68 -16.03 -4.76
C PRO A 336 -33.56 -15.06 -3.57
N GLY A 337 -33.58 -13.74 -3.84
CA GLY A 337 -33.50 -12.67 -2.82
C GLY A 337 -32.10 -12.18 -2.46
N GLU A 338 -31.03 -12.77 -2.98
CA GLU A 338 -29.65 -12.30 -2.73
C GLU A 338 -29.30 -11.03 -3.53
N THR A 339 -28.70 -10.06 -2.82
CA THR A 339 -28.10 -8.89 -3.47
C THR A 339 -26.76 -9.26 -4.13
N LYS A 340 -26.35 -8.52 -5.15
CA LYS A 340 -25.02 -8.71 -5.80
C LYS A 340 -23.89 -8.71 -4.76
N LEU A 341 -24.00 -7.88 -3.75
CA LEU A 341 -23.02 -7.71 -2.68
C LEU A 341 -22.90 -8.96 -1.80
N GLU A 342 -24.00 -9.65 -1.51
CA GLU A 342 -24.00 -10.90 -0.75
C GLU A 342 -23.35 -12.05 -1.52
N VAL A 343 -23.62 -12.12 -2.81
CA VAL A 343 -22.97 -13.10 -3.71
C VAL A 343 -21.46 -12.88 -3.76
N ASP A 344 -21.02 -11.63 -3.89
CA ASP A 344 -19.59 -11.29 -3.94
C ASP A 344 -18.90 -11.59 -2.61
N ARG A 345 -19.52 -11.25 -1.47
CA ARG A 345 -19.03 -11.65 -0.14
C ARG A 345 -18.89 -13.16 0.02
N ARG A 346 -19.89 -13.92 -0.38
CA ARG A 346 -19.86 -15.39 -0.30
C ARG A 346 -18.71 -15.98 -1.12
N ARG A 347 -18.45 -15.43 -2.32
CA ARG A 347 -17.31 -15.86 -3.16
C ARG A 347 -15.98 -15.58 -2.49
N ILE A 348 -15.83 -14.42 -1.86
CA ILE A 348 -14.61 -14.07 -1.15
C ILE A 348 -14.41 -14.96 0.08
N TYR A 349 -15.47 -15.27 0.85
CA TYR A 349 -15.36 -16.21 1.96
C TYR A 349 -14.96 -17.61 1.48
N ALA A 350 -15.54 -18.10 0.37
CA ALA A 350 -15.14 -19.38 -0.21
C ALA A 350 -13.66 -19.36 -0.62
N LYS A 351 -13.19 -18.28 -1.27
CA LYS A 351 -11.78 -18.12 -1.66
C LYS A 351 -10.84 -18.07 -0.45
N ILE A 352 -11.21 -17.34 0.61
CA ILE A 352 -10.47 -17.31 1.88
C ILE A 352 -10.32 -18.72 2.44
N HIS A 353 -11.41 -19.49 2.50
CA HIS A 353 -11.38 -20.87 3.01
C HIS A 353 -10.48 -21.80 2.20
N ASP A 354 -10.54 -21.70 0.86
CA ASP A 354 -9.69 -22.50 -0.03
C ASP A 354 -8.21 -22.17 0.16
N ILE A 355 -7.87 -20.88 0.27
CA ILE A 355 -6.50 -20.42 0.51
C ILE A 355 -6.01 -20.89 1.90
N GLU A 356 -6.81 -20.77 2.94
CA GLU A 356 -6.46 -21.24 4.31
C GLU A 356 -6.18 -22.74 4.32
N LYS A 357 -6.96 -23.52 3.58
CA LYS A 357 -6.74 -24.96 3.42
C LYS A 357 -5.43 -25.28 2.69
N GLU A 358 -5.09 -24.51 1.67
CA GLU A 358 -3.85 -24.68 0.91
C GLU A 358 -2.62 -24.29 1.76
N ILE A 359 -2.69 -23.18 2.49
CA ILE A 359 -1.64 -22.77 3.45
C ILE A 359 -1.43 -23.86 4.51
N SER A 360 -2.50 -24.45 5.03
CA SER A 360 -2.41 -25.54 6.02
C SER A 360 -1.71 -26.79 5.46
N ARG A 361 -1.96 -27.14 4.19
CA ARG A 361 -1.24 -28.25 3.52
C ARG A 361 0.26 -27.94 3.37
N LEU A 362 0.60 -26.72 2.98
CA LEU A 362 1.99 -26.29 2.87
C LEU A 362 2.70 -26.28 4.24
N ALA A 363 1.99 -25.93 5.31
CA ALA A 363 2.52 -25.98 6.68
C ALA A 363 2.85 -27.43 7.12
N GLN A 364 1.97 -28.39 6.82
CA GLN A 364 2.25 -29.82 7.10
C GLN A 364 3.50 -30.31 6.37
N HIS A 365 3.68 -29.93 5.10
CA HIS A 365 4.87 -30.31 4.35
C HIS A 365 6.14 -29.69 4.92
N ARG A 366 6.09 -28.43 5.38
CA ARG A 366 7.21 -27.78 6.07
C ARG A 366 7.55 -28.48 7.38
N GLN A 367 6.54 -28.95 8.13
CA GLN A 367 6.77 -29.67 9.38
C GLN A 367 7.57 -30.98 9.17
N LEU A 368 7.33 -31.70 8.08
CA LEU A 368 8.13 -32.88 7.71
C LEU A 368 9.62 -32.52 7.44
N HIS A 369 9.87 -31.40 6.75
CA HIS A 369 11.23 -30.91 6.53
C HIS A 369 11.92 -30.47 7.84
N ARG A 370 11.16 -29.90 8.77
CA ARG A 370 11.66 -29.51 10.11
C ARG A 370 12.04 -30.72 10.94
N ASN A 371 11.23 -31.77 10.94
CA ASN A 371 11.55 -33.00 11.66
C ASN A 371 12.88 -33.60 11.16
N ARG A 372 13.10 -33.61 9.84
CA ARG A 372 14.39 -34.04 9.26
C ARG A 372 15.57 -33.13 9.66
N ARG A 373 15.35 -31.79 9.78
CA ARG A 373 16.37 -30.85 10.27
C ARG A 373 16.71 -31.12 11.74
N ARG A 374 15.70 -31.37 12.58
CA ARG A 374 15.89 -31.75 13.99
C ARG A 374 16.63 -33.08 14.13
N GLU A 375 16.35 -34.05 13.26
CA GLU A 375 17.09 -35.31 13.19
C GLU A 375 18.55 -35.08 12.78
N ALA A 376 18.82 -34.17 11.85
CA ALA A 376 20.17 -33.79 11.41
C ALA A 376 20.92 -32.87 12.39
N ARG A 377 20.26 -32.34 13.41
CA ARG A 377 20.79 -31.49 14.50
C ARG A 377 21.56 -30.26 14.05
N LEU A 378 21.10 -29.67 13.00
CA LEU A 378 21.65 -28.39 12.53
C LEU A 378 21.02 -27.25 13.33
N PRO A 379 21.79 -26.52 14.18
CA PRO A 379 21.26 -25.37 14.91
C PRO A 379 20.72 -24.32 13.93
N LEU A 380 19.58 -23.74 14.27
CA LEU A 380 18.93 -22.71 13.47
C LEU A 380 19.10 -21.34 14.12
N VAL A 381 19.71 -20.43 13.38
CA VAL A 381 19.93 -19.04 13.78
C VAL A 381 19.08 -18.13 12.89
N ALA A 382 18.16 -17.37 13.47
CA ALA A 382 17.29 -16.45 12.72
C ALA A 382 17.76 -15.00 12.85
N LEU A 383 17.85 -14.30 11.71
CA LEU A 383 18.11 -12.87 11.66
C LEU A 383 16.80 -12.13 11.84
N VAL A 384 16.65 -11.41 12.94
CA VAL A 384 15.50 -10.55 13.22
C VAL A 384 15.95 -9.08 13.31
N GLY A 385 15.05 -8.14 13.05
CA GLY A 385 15.39 -6.73 13.14
C GLY A 385 14.49 -5.87 12.25
N TYR A 386 14.63 -4.58 12.43
CA TYR A 386 13.85 -3.59 11.70
C TYR A 386 14.07 -3.68 10.18
N THR A 387 13.12 -3.15 9.39
CA THR A 387 13.32 -3.04 7.94
C THR A 387 14.57 -2.23 7.64
N ASN A 388 15.30 -2.64 6.61
CA ASN A 388 16.56 -2.00 6.18
C ASN A 388 17.69 -1.97 7.24
N ALA A 389 17.64 -2.79 8.31
CA ALA A 389 18.77 -2.93 9.25
C ALA A 389 19.96 -3.68 8.63
N GLY A 390 19.80 -4.30 7.45
CA GLY A 390 20.86 -5.00 6.73
C GLY A 390 20.93 -6.50 6.99
N LYS A 391 19.78 -7.14 7.34
CA LYS A 391 19.69 -8.61 7.57
C LYS A 391 20.13 -9.43 6.38
N SER A 392 19.57 -9.19 5.19
CA SER A 392 19.91 -9.90 3.95
C SER A 392 21.37 -9.67 3.53
N THR A 393 21.89 -8.46 3.75
CA THR A 393 23.30 -8.13 3.52
C THR A 393 24.20 -8.93 4.46
N LEU A 394 23.78 -9.07 5.73
CA LEU A 394 24.52 -9.86 6.73
C LEU A 394 24.48 -11.35 6.39
N LEU A 395 23.33 -11.89 5.99
CA LEU A 395 23.24 -13.27 5.52
C LEU A 395 24.23 -13.53 4.39
N ASN A 396 24.26 -12.68 3.36
CA ASN A 396 25.20 -12.80 2.23
C ASN A 396 26.65 -12.73 2.69
N ALA A 397 26.97 -11.80 3.60
CA ALA A 397 28.34 -11.63 4.09
C ALA A 397 28.84 -12.84 4.90
N LEU A 398 27.96 -13.50 5.68
CA LEU A 398 28.30 -14.67 6.48
C LEU A 398 28.33 -15.98 5.70
N THR A 399 27.52 -16.11 4.64
CA THR A 399 27.37 -17.37 3.88
C THR A 399 28.10 -17.36 2.53
N GLY A 400 28.63 -16.21 2.09
CA GLY A 400 29.23 -16.05 0.77
C GLY A 400 28.23 -16.20 -0.39
N SER A 401 26.94 -16.09 -0.12
CA SER A 401 25.87 -16.19 -1.11
C SER A 401 25.50 -14.81 -1.67
N GLU A 402 24.88 -14.80 -2.87
CA GLU A 402 24.34 -13.60 -3.49
C GLU A 402 22.80 -13.63 -3.40
N VAL A 403 22.24 -13.38 -2.22
CA VAL A 403 20.82 -13.12 -2.08
C VAL A 403 20.56 -11.66 -2.42
N PHE A 404 19.46 -11.40 -3.11
CA PHE A 404 19.06 -10.05 -3.51
C PHE A 404 18.91 -9.14 -2.27
N ALA A 405 19.76 -8.13 -2.16
CA ALA A 405 19.76 -7.15 -1.09
C ALA A 405 19.62 -5.74 -1.69
N GLU A 406 18.48 -5.11 -1.51
CA GLU A 406 18.23 -3.73 -1.90
C GLU A 406 18.17 -2.81 -0.67
N ASP A 407 18.48 -1.53 -0.88
CA ASP A 407 18.28 -0.46 0.12
C ASP A 407 16.82 0.03 0.12
N LYS A 408 15.87 -0.93 0.13
CA LYS A 408 14.42 -0.70 0.16
C LYS A 408 13.79 -1.42 1.36
N LEU A 409 12.68 -0.88 1.85
CA LEU A 409 11.93 -1.52 2.91
C LEU A 409 11.32 -2.84 2.42
N PHE A 410 11.27 -3.86 3.29
CA PHE A 410 10.75 -5.19 2.96
C PHE A 410 11.41 -5.86 1.73
N ALA A 411 12.72 -5.72 1.59
CA ALA A 411 13.46 -6.38 0.50
C ALA A 411 13.29 -7.91 0.51
N THR A 412 13.15 -8.52 1.69
CA THR A 412 12.92 -9.96 1.90
C THR A 412 11.52 -10.17 2.48
N LEU A 413 10.66 -10.91 1.78
CA LEU A 413 9.37 -11.40 2.28
C LEU A 413 9.41 -12.91 2.55
N ASP A 414 9.99 -13.68 1.62
CA ASP A 414 10.15 -15.13 1.76
C ASP A 414 11.42 -15.46 2.55
N PRO A 415 11.35 -16.24 3.65
CA PRO A 415 12.53 -16.61 4.43
C PRO A 415 13.56 -17.34 3.55
N THR A 416 14.80 -16.94 3.66
CA THR A 416 15.90 -17.57 2.96
C THR A 416 16.86 -18.21 3.95
N THR A 417 16.94 -19.54 3.94
CA THR A 417 17.84 -20.32 4.81
C THR A 417 19.09 -20.75 4.06
N ARG A 418 20.26 -20.56 4.67
CA ARG A 418 21.57 -20.96 4.14
C ARG A 418 22.38 -21.68 5.21
N ARG A 419 23.24 -22.61 4.77
CA ARG A 419 24.20 -23.25 5.64
C ARG A 419 25.49 -22.45 5.70
N THR A 420 26.13 -22.43 6.86
CA THR A 420 27.44 -21.83 7.06
C THR A 420 28.20 -22.59 8.12
N LEU A 421 29.54 -22.52 8.07
CA LEU A 421 30.42 -23.11 9.06
C LEU A 421 30.89 -22.05 10.05
N LEU A 422 30.85 -22.38 11.32
CA LEU A 422 31.46 -21.60 12.39
C LEU A 422 32.95 -21.86 12.47
N PRO A 423 33.75 -21.05 13.20
CA PRO A 423 35.18 -21.25 13.34
C PRO A 423 35.59 -22.61 13.92
N ASP A 424 34.75 -23.20 14.78
CA ASP A 424 34.90 -24.53 15.37
C ASP A 424 34.47 -25.69 14.45
N GLN A 425 34.20 -25.39 13.16
CA GLN A 425 33.72 -26.33 12.13
C GLN A 425 32.29 -26.84 12.37
N GLN A 426 31.55 -26.29 13.34
CA GLN A 426 30.13 -26.60 13.51
C GLN A 426 29.33 -26.01 12.34
N GLU A 427 28.48 -26.85 11.71
CA GLU A 427 27.55 -26.41 10.67
C GLU A 427 26.29 -25.85 11.32
N ILE A 428 25.86 -24.64 10.92
CA ILE A 428 24.62 -24.00 11.35
C ILE A 428 23.78 -23.59 10.15
N LEU A 429 22.49 -23.41 10.40
CA LEU A 429 21.54 -22.81 9.46
C LEU A 429 21.31 -21.35 9.85
N LEU A 430 21.54 -20.45 8.89
CA LEU A 430 21.19 -19.02 9.02
C LEU A 430 19.95 -18.73 8.18
N THR A 431 18.94 -18.12 8.80
CA THR A 431 17.69 -17.72 8.13
C THR A 431 17.51 -16.21 8.18
N ASP A 432 17.33 -15.59 7.00
CA ASP A 432 16.84 -14.22 6.89
C ASP A 432 15.31 -14.20 7.02
N THR A 433 14.79 -13.21 7.74
CA THR A 433 13.35 -13.06 7.98
C THR A 433 12.84 -11.73 7.46
N VAL A 434 11.52 -11.59 7.39
CA VAL A 434 10.85 -10.33 7.06
C VAL A 434 11.27 -9.24 8.04
N GLY A 435 11.58 -8.06 7.53
CA GLY A 435 11.89 -6.90 8.37
C GLY A 435 10.65 -6.41 9.12
N PHE A 436 10.82 -6.08 10.40
CA PHE A 436 9.77 -5.47 11.20
C PHE A 436 9.71 -3.96 10.97
N ILE A 437 8.56 -3.37 11.26
CA ILE A 437 8.28 -1.94 11.10
C ILE A 437 7.38 -1.48 12.25
N GLN A 438 7.39 -0.19 12.56
CA GLN A 438 6.42 0.36 13.51
C GLN A 438 4.98 0.24 13.00
N LYS A 439 4.01 0.19 13.90
CA LYS A 439 2.59 0.06 13.57
C LYS A 439 2.30 -1.09 12.59
N LEU A 440 3.00 -2.23 12.75
CA LEU A 440 2.69 -3.42 11.95
C LEU A 440 1.30 -3.93 12.35
N PRO A 441 0.31 -3.97 11.44
CA PRO A 441 -1.04 -4.40 11.78
C PRO A 441 -1.07 -5.85 12.28
N HIS A 442 -1.80 -6.13 13.37
CA HIS A 442 -1.96 -7.49 13.92
C HIS A 442 -2.52 -8.49 12.89
N THR A 443 -3.37 -8.00 11.98
CA THR A 443 -3.89 -8.81 10.87
C THR A 443 -2.77 -9.29 9.94
N LEU A 444 -1.72 -8.50 9.75
CA LEU A 444 -0.54 -8.88 8.95
C LEU A 444 0.36 -9.85 9.73
N VAL A 445 0.61 -9.62 11.01
CA VAL A 445 1.38 -10.55 11.86
C VAL A 445 0.76 -11.94 11.81
N SER A 446 -0.57 -12.04 11.98
CA SER A 446 -1.29 -13.30 11.91
C SER A 446 -1.26 -13.96 10.52
N ALA A 447 -1.33 -13.17 9.44
CA ALA A 447 -1.25 -13.68 8.08
C ALA A 447 0.15 -14.20 7.74
N PHE A 448 1.21 -13.56 8.28
CA PHE A 448 2.62 -13.93 8.07
C PHE A 448 3.18 -14.86 9.14
N HIS A 449 2.34 -15.37 10.06
CA HIS A 449 2.79 -16.31 11.09
C HIS A 449 3.61 -17.47 10.51
N ALA A 450 3.25 -17.98 9.35
CA ALA A 450 3.97 -19.07 8.70
C ALA A 450 5.34 -18.67 8.10
N THR A 451 5.58 -17.40 7.75
CA THR A 451 6.91 -16.89 7.35
C THR A 451 7.76 -16.54 8.57
N LEU A 452 7.12 -16.24 9.69
CA LEU A 452 7.76 -15.95 10.98
C LEU A 452 7.95 -17.20 11.83
N GLU A 453 7.47 -18.38 11.40
CA GLU A 453 7.69 -19.67 12.09
C GLU A 453 9.18 -19.98 12.29
N GLU A 454 10.07 -19.58 11.36
CA GLU A 454 11.50 -19.79 11.51
C GLU A 454 12.10 -18.98 12.69
N VAL A 455 11.48 -17.85 13.08
CA VAL A 455 11.85 -17.09 14.29
C VAL A 455 11.44 -17.85 15.55
N VAL A 456 10.25 -18.45 15.54
CA VAL A 456 9.72 -19.24 16.65
C VAL A 456 10.51 -20.54 16.84
N GLU A 457 11.02 -21.12 15.77
CA GLU A 457 11.78 -22.38 15.78
C GLU A 457 13.29 -22.18 16.00
N ALA A 458 13.81 -20.96 15.87
CA ALA A 458 15.24 -20.69 16.00
C ALA A 458 15.79 -21.01 17.39
N ASP A 459 17.01 -21.53 17.45
CA ASP A 459 17.76 -21.78 18.67
C ASP A 459 18.42 -20.50 19.20
N LEU A 460 18.77 -19.57 18.28
CA LEU A 460 19.35 -18.27 18.59
C LEU A 460 18.77 -17.20 17.66
N LEU A 461 18.41 -16.05 18.21
CA LEU A 461 18.01 -14.87 17.44
C LEU A 461 19.21 -13.90 17.32
N LEU A 462 19.53 -13.48 16.12
CA LEU A 462 20.44 -12.36 15.88
C LEU A 462 19.61 -11.11 15.62
N HIS A 463 19.51 -10.23 16.62
CA HIS A 463 18.79 -8.98 16.51
C HIS A 463 19.69 -7.95 15.82
N VAL A 464 19.49 -7.77 14.51
CA VAL A 464 20.24 -6.83 13.67
C VAL A 464 19.67 -5.44 13.83
N VAL A 465 20.51 -4.52 14.31
CA VAL A 465 20.17 -3.13 14.62
C VAL A 465 21.01 -2.21 13.75
N ASP A 466 20.39 -1.26 13.08
CA ASP A 466 21.09 -0.19 12.37
C ASP A 466 21.60 0.83 13.39
N CYS A 467 22.88 0.75 13.74
CA CYS A 467 23.49 1.63 14.73
C CYS A 467 23.75 3.06 14.23
N SER A 468 23.57 3.31 12.93
CA SER A 468 23.66 4.66 12.36
C SER A 468 22.35 5.46 12.49
N ASN A 469 21.25 4.81 12.87
CA ASN A 469 19.96 5.45 13.02
C ASN A 469 19.80 6.03 14.43
N GLU A 470 19.43 7.32 14.54
CA GLU A 470 19.24 7.99 15.84
C GLU A 470 18.13 7.34 16.68
N ASN A 471 17.13 6.73 16.03
CA ASN A 471 15.97 6.09 16.64
C ASN A 471 16.16 4.57 16.84
N TYR A 472 17.40 4.08 16.92
CA TYR A 472 17.68 2.65 17.07
C TYR A 472 16.99 2.01 18.29
N GLU A 473 16.82 2.74 19.39
CA GLU A 473 16.14 2.23 20.60
C GLU A 473 14.64 2.01 20.36
N LEU A 474 14.00 2.90 19.61
CA LEU A 474 12.59 2.77 19.22
C LEU A 474 12.41 1.60 18.24
N GLN A 475 13.37 1.41 17.32
CA GLN A 475 13.37 0.26 16.41
C GLN A 475 13.53 -1.05 17.18
N ILE A 476 14.43 -1.11 18.16
CA ILE A 476 14.56 -2.28 19.03
C ILE A 476 13.25 -2.57 19.76
N ALA A 477 12.61 -1.53 20.34
CA ALA A 477 11.34 -1.68 21.06
C ALA A 477 10.24 -2.23 20.15
N ALA A 478 10.11 -1.71 18.92
CA ALA A 478 9.14 -2.19 17.93
C ALA A 478 9.37 -3.68 17.55
N VAL A 479 10.64 -4.08 17.36
CA VAL A 479 10.99 -5.49 17.11
C VAL A 479 10.61 -6.38 18.28
N MET A 480 10.92 -5.94 19.51
CA MET A 480 10.60 -6.71 20.72
C MET A 480 9.09 -6.86 20.96
N GLU A 481 8.28 -5.87 20.56
CA GLU A 481 6.83 -5.95 20.60
C GLU A 481 6.31 -7.07 19.70
N VAL A 482 6.78 -7.13 18.45
CA VAL A 482 6.41 -8.19 17.51
C VAL A 482 6.91 -9.56 18.00
N LEU A 483 8.13 -9.66 18.56
CA LEU A 483 8.64 -10.91 19.12
C LEU A 483 7.81 -11.39 20.32
N LYS A 484 7.24 -10.49 21.12
CA LYS A 484 6.27 -10.84 22.18
C LYS A 484 5.00 -11.43 21.62
N GLU A 485 4.43 -10.83 20.57
CA GLU A 485 3.24 -11.38 19.89
C GLU A 485 3.49 -12.77 19.33
N LEU A 486 4.70 -13.03 18.84
CA LEU A 486 5.13 -14.35 18.33
C LEU A 486 5.54 -15.33 19.43
N GLN A 487 5.49 -14.93 20.69
CA GLN A 487 5.95 -15.74 21.84
C GLN A 487 7.44 -16.14 21.72
N ALA A 488 8.24 -15.32 21.05
CA ALA A 488 9.66 -15.53 20.81
C ALA A 488 10.57 -14.58 21.61
N ALA A 489 10.02 -13.73 22.47
CA ALA A 489 10.78 -12.73 23.21
C ALA A 489 11.72 -13.33 24.27
N GLU A 490 11.39 -14.53 24.78
CA GLU A 490 12.19 -15.26 25.80
C GLU A 490 13.33 -16.09 25.19
N LYS A 491 13.45 -16.12 23.86
CA LYS A 491 14.53 -16.87 23.20
C LYS A 491 15.89 -16.21 23.41
N PRO A 492 16.97 -17.03 23.42
CA PRO A 492 18.31 -16.48 23.43
C PRO A 492 18.52 -15.51 22.28
N MET A 493 19.10 -14.34 22.60
CA MET A 493 19.24 -13.27 21.62
C MET A 493 20.61 -12.59 21.72
N LEU A 494 21.27 -12.44 20.57
CA LEU A 494 22.52 -11.70 20.42
C LEU A 494 22.25 -10.44 19.58
N TYR A 495 22.64 -9.27 20.11
CA TYR A 495 22.51 -8.03 19.35
C TYR A 495 23.65 -7.87 18.33
N VAL A 496 23.28 -7.53 17.10
CA VAL A 496 24.22 -7.28 16.01
C VAL A 496 24.06 -5.83 15.56
N PHE A 497 24.91 -4.95 16.06
CA PHE A 497 24.92 -3.53 15.72
C PHE A 497 25.60 -3.36 14.35
N ASN A 498 24.79 -3.30 13.30
CA ASN A 498 25.25 -3.22 11.91
C ASN A 498 25.40 -1.75 11.47
N LYS A 499 26.09 -1.55 10.35
CA LYS A 499 26.45 -0.25 9.75
C LYS A 499 27.39 0.57 10.65
N ALA A 500 28.28 -0.08 11.37
CA ALA A 500 29.26 0.55 12.26
C ALA A 500 30.21 1.50 11.51
N ASP A 501 30.40 1.28 10.20
CA ASP A 501 31.12 2.17 9.28
C ASP A 501 30.54 3.59 9.18
N ARG A 502 29.29 3.79 9.59
CA ARG A 502 28.60 5.08 9.56
C ARG A 502 28.53 5.76 10.92
N LEU A 503 29.09 5.16 11.98
CA LEU A 503 29.07 5.74 13.32
C LEU A 503 30.00 6.94 13.44
N ALA A 504 29.46 8.07 13.88
CA ALA A 504 30.19 9.32 14.03
C ALA A 504 31.07 9.38 15.30
N SER A 505 30.81 8.54 16.32
CA SER A 505 31.50 8.62 17.62
C SER A 505 31.60 7.26 18.33
N PRO A 506 32.81 6.91 18.87
CA PRO A 506 33.01 5.70 19.69
C PRO A 506 32.15 5.65 20.97
N ASN A 507 31.83 6.80 21.56
CA ASN A 507 31.02 6.87 22.80
C ASN A 507 29.59 6.31 22.60
N LEU A 508 29.09 6.32 21.37
CA LEU A 508 27.78 5.77 21.03
C LEU A 508 27.78 4.23 21.15
N CYS A 509 28.91 3.59 20.82
CA CYS A 509 29.07 2.14 20.95
C CYS A 509 28.95 1.66 22.41
N GLU A 510 29.54 2.38 23.35
CA GLU A 510 29.44 2.03 24.78
C GLU A 510 28.00 2.20 25.30
N ARG A 511 27.30 3.23 24.85
CA ARG A 511 25.91 3.46 25.21
C ARG A 511 24.99 2.35 24.69
N MET A 512 25.18 1.91 23.45
CA MET A 512 24.38 0.84 22.83
C MET A 512 24.63 -0.51 23.49
N ARG A 513 25.85 -0.79 23.99
CA ARG A 513 26.21 -2.03 24.70
C ARG A 513 25.61 -2.14 26.10
N ARG A 514 25.20 -1.03 26.74
CA ARG A 514 24.70 -1.07 28.12
C ARG A 514 23.50 -2.01 28.25
N GLY A 515 23.70 -3.12 29.00
CA GLY A 515 22.68 -4.12 29.25
C GLY A 515 22.33 -5.03 28.06
N ARG A 516 23.15 -5.03 26.99
CA ARG A 516 22.93 -5.85 25.79
C ARG A 516 24.22 -6.56 25.41
N ASP A 517 24.16 -7.87 25.29
CA ASP A 517 25.27 -8.62 24.68
C ASP A 517 25.21 -8.46 23.16
N GLY A 518 26.26 -7.87 22.56
CA GLY A 518 26.22 -7.53 21.16
C GLY A 518 27.57 -7.25 20.53
N VAL A 519 27.61 -7.36 19.21
CA VAL A 519 28.78 -7.15 18.35
C VAL A 519 28.52 -6.02 17.37
N PHE A 520 29.49 -5.11 17.21
CA PHE A 520 29.47 -4.08 16.17
C PHE A 520 30.12 -4.61 14.89
N ILE A 521 29.42 -4.47 13.78
CA ILE A 521 29.85 -4.96 12.47
C ILE A 521 29.54 -3.95 11.36
N SER A 522 30.23 -4.08 10.23
CA SER A 522 29.74 -3.58 8.95
C SER A 522 29.54 -4.76 8.00
N ALA A 523 28.28 -5.14 7.78
CA ALA A 523 27.97 -6.22 6.85
C ALA A 523 28.36 -5.85 5.42
N ARG A 524 28.26 -4.57 5.04
CA ARG A 524 28.62 -4.06 3.71
C ARG A 524 30.13 -4.08 3.48
N GLN A 525 30.92 -3.65 4.46
CA GLN A 525 32.39 -3.61 4.38
C GLN A 525 33.04 -4.93 4.83
N ARG A 526 32.23 -5.89 5.29
CA ARG A 526 32.67 -7.18 5.87
C ARG A 526 33.60 -7.02 7.08
N GLU A 527 33.38 -5.99 7.88
CA GLU A 527 34.17 -5.72 9.08
C GLU A 527 33.59 -6.47 10.28
N ASN A 528 34.50 -7.04 11.08
CA ASN A 528 34.25 -7.77 12.33
C ASN A 528 33.24 -8.94 12.22
N LEU A 529 33.14 -9.58 11.03
CA LEU A 529 32.28 -10.74 10.82
C LEU A 529 32.80 -11.97 11.55
N ASP A 530 34.13 -12.12 11.62
CA ASP A 530 34.76 -13.24 12.35
C ASP A 530 34.50 -13.11 13.87
N GLY A 531 34.51 -11.90 14.42
CA GLY A 531 34.10 -11.67 15.81
C GLY A 531 32.62 -12.07 16.07
N LEU A 532 31.74 -11.84 15.11
CA LEU A 532 30.34 -12.30 15.20
C LEU A 532 30.25 -13.82 15.10
N ARG A 533 30.98 -14.45 14.16
CA ARG A 533 31.04 -15.93 14.03
C ARG A 533 31.53 -16.58 15.30
N GLN A 534 32.58 -16.01 15.92
CA GLN A 534 33.13 -16.53 17.15
C GLN A 534 32.10 -16.43 18.30
N LYS A 535 31.40 -15.31 18.45
CA LYS A 535 30.36 -15.19 19.48
C LYS A 535 29.20 -16.19 19.29
N ILE A 536 28.81 -16.47 18.05
CA ILE A 536 27.81 -17.50 17.76
C ILE A 536 28.34 -18.88 18.15
N ALA A 537 29.62 -19.19 17.85
CA ALA A 537 30.27 -20.45 18.24
C ALA A 537 30.33 -20.57 19.77
N ASP A 538 30.76 -19.53 20.48
CA ASP A 538 30.81 -19.49 21.94
C ASP A 538 29.44 -19.74 22.58
N PHE A 539 28.37 -19.14 22.04
CA PHE A 539 27.00 -19.38 22.50
C PHE A 539 26.60 -20.87 22.40
N PHE A 540 26.87 -21.50 21.26
CA PHE A 540 26.55 -22.93 21.09
C PHE A 540 27.48 -23.82 21.90
N ALA A 541 28.76 -23.46 22.09
CA ALA A 541 29.65 -24.18 22.97
C ALA A 541 29.20 -24.10 24.43
N GLU A 542 28.77 -22.94 24.93
CA GLU A 542 28.28 -22.76 26.30
C GLU A 542 26.94 -23.48 26.55
N SER A 543 26.14 -23.66 25.49
CA SER A 543 24.86 -24.38 25.58
C SER A 543 25.03 -25.91 25.60
N GLN A 544 26.27 -26.41 25.35
CA GLN A 544 26.63 -27.82 25.32
C GLN A 544 27.63 -28.14 26.43
N LEU A 545 27.42 -29.24 27.08
CA LEU A 545 28.37 -29.78 28.07
C LEU A 545 29.29 -30.80 27.41
N ALA A 546 30.61 -30.54 27.47
CA ALA A 546 31.60 -31.52 27.07
C ALA A 546 31.68 -32.60 28.14
N MET A 547 31.44 -33.83 27.79
CA MET A 547 31.50 -34.98 28.70
C MET A 547 32.28 -36.11 28.06
N LYS A 548 33.15 -36.70 28.86
CA LYS A 548 33.82 -37.97 28.51
C LYS A 548 33.08 -39.10 29.22
N LEU A 549 32.45 -39.98 28.44
CA LEU A 549 31.57 -41.03 28.94
C LEU A 549 32.18 -42.39 28.63
N CYS A 550 32.17 -43.31 29.61
CA CYS A 550 32.48 -44.72 29.40
C CYS A 550 31.17 -45.55 29.50
N ILE A 551 30.77 -46.14 28.38
CA ILE A 551 29.53 -46.91 28.30
C ILE A 551 29.89 -48.38 28.18
N PRO A 552 29.42 -49.20 29.15
CA PRO A 552 29.65 -50.64 29.14
C PRO A 552 29.18 -51.27 27.81
N PHE A 553 29.88 -52.24 27.31
CA PHE A 553 29.56 -52.94 26.05
C PHE A 553 28.15 -53.57 26.07
N ALA A 554 27.65 -53.92 27.26
CA ALA A 554 26.29 -54.44 27.43
C ALA A 554 25.19 -53.42 27.16
N GLU A 555 25.49 -52.14 27.18
CA GLU A 555 24.54 -51.02 26.98
C GLU A 555 24.72 -50.33 25.63
N GLY A 556 24.93 -51.07 24.55
CA GLY A 556 25.12 -50.51 23.19
C GLY A 556 23.97 -49.63 22.70
N ALA A 557 22.75 -49.80 23.23
CA ALA A 557 21.63 -48.94 22.97
C ALA A 557 21.86 -47.48 23.45
N VAL A 558 22.65 -47.27 24.52
CA VAL A 558 23.06 -45.97 25.04
C VAL A 558 24.02 -45.30 24.10
N VAL A 559 24.98 -46.04 23.54
CA VAL A 559 25.91 -45.54 22.50
C VAL A 559 25.11 -45.06 21.28
N THR A 560 24.15 -45.86 20.80
CA THR A 560 23.29 -45.48 19.67
C THR A 560 22.47 -44.23 20.01
N ARG A 561 21.92 -44.13 21.22
CA ARG A 561 21.20 -42.95 21.68
C ARG A 561 22.14 -41.73 21.74
N LEU A 562 23.36 -41.85 22.24
CA LEU A 562 24.35 -40.78 22.29
C LEU A 562 24.73 -40.31 20.88
N HIS A 563 24.92 -41.19 19.92
CA HIS A 563 25.08 -40.79 18.52
C HIS A 563 23.85 -40.08 17.95
N GLN A 564 22.70 -40.34 18.51
CA GLN A 564 21.45 -39.61 18.15
C GLN A 564 21.29 -38.26 18.87
N ILE A 565 21.76 -38.09 20.13
CA ILE A 565 21.50 -36.90 20.96
C ILE A 565 22.74 -36.02 21.24
N ALA A 566 23.96 -36.47 20.93
CA ALA A 566 25.22 -35.78 21.19
C ALA A 566 26.09 -35.61 19.92
N THR A 567 26.92 -34.60 19.87
CA THR A 567 27.99 -34.51 18.89
C THR A 567 29.16 -35.31 19.42
N VAL A 568 29.44 -36.48 18.82
CA VAL A 568 30.57 -37.33 19.20
C VAL A 568 31.83 -36.79 18.54
N ARG A 569 32.78 -36.27 19.36
CA ARG A 569 34.09 -35.77 18.90
C ARG A 569 35.10 -36.86 18.68
N HIS A 570 35.13 -37.82 19.64
CA HIS A 570 36.05 -38.94 19.59
C HIS A 570 35.43 -40.21 20.15
N THR A 571 35.77 -41.34 19.57
CA THR A 571 35.34 -42.67 20.05
C THR A 571 36.56 -43.50 20.28
N ASP A 572 36.71 -44.06 21.49
CA ASP A 572 37.77 -44.96 21.86
C ASP A 572 37.18 -46.19 22.59
N TYR A 573 37.96 -47.19 22.81
CA TYR A 573 37.54 -48.44 23.47
C TYR A 573 38.52 -48.80 24.56
N ASN A 574 38.03 -49.14 25.72
CA ASN A 574 38.84 -49.67 26.82
C ASN A 574 38.23 -50.98 27.33
N GLU A 575 38.86 -51.59 28.33
CA GLU A 575 38.39 -52.86 28.91
C GLU A 575 37.01 -52.78 29.54
N GLN A 576 36.52 -51.59 29.91
CA GLN A 576 35.25 -51.33 30.58
C GLN A 576 34.11 -51.00 29.61
N GLY A 577 34.40 -50.56 28.38
CA GLY A 577 33.38 -50.21 27.43
C GLY A 577 33.83 -49.29 26.33
N THR A 578 32.86 -48.64 25.67
CA THR A 578 33.08 -47.62 24.65
C THR A 578 33.26 -46.26 25.33
N VAL A 579 34.41 -45.62 25.11
CA VAL A 579 34.72 -44.28 25.60
C VAL A 579 34.34 -43.28 24.54
N LEU A 580 33.41 -42.37 24.86
CA LEU A 580 32.93 -41.34 23.97
C LEU A 580 33.27 -39.96 24.54
N ASP A 581 33.94 -39.13 23.75
CA ASP A 581 34.04 -37.70 24.01
C ASP A 581 32.91 -37.00 23.27
N VAL A 582 31.93 -36.47 24.03
CA VAL A 582 30.68 -35.98 23.49
C VAL A 582 30.36 -34.58 23.98
N LEU A 583 29.76 -33.80 23.09
CA LEU A 583 29.04 -32.56 23.46
C LEU A 583 27.56 -32.86 23.57
N LEU A 584 27.04 -32.66 24.75
CA LEU A 584 25.61 -32.88 25.09
C LEU A 584 24.93 -31.58 25.43
N PRO A 585 23.69 -31.36 24.97
CA PRO A 585 22.84 -30.26 25.49
C PRO A 585 22.71 -30.40 27.01
N HIS A 586 22.74 -29.28 27.73
CA HIS A 586 22.59 -29.27 29.19
C HIS A 586 21.33 -30.02 29.66
N SER A 587 20.22 -29.93 28.92
CA SER A 587 18.95 -30.62 29.20
C SER A 587 19.03 -32.15 29.17
N GLU A 588 19.98 -32.75 28.41
CA GLU A 588 20.14 -34.16 28.25
C GLU A 588 21.32 -34.72 29.11
N ALA A 589 22.21 -33.82 29.53
CA ALA A 589 23.45 -34.21 30.21
C ALA A 589 23.23 -34.96 31.53
N GLU A 590 22.16 -34.62 32.30
CA GLU A 590 21.81 -35.27 33.57
C GLU A 590 21.59 -36.77 33.39
N ALA A 591 20.96 -37.23 32.31
CA ALA A 591 20.70 -38.64 32.04
C ALA A 591 21.96 -39.50 31.87
N PHE A 592 23.06 -38.86 31.54
CA PHE A 592 24.35 -39.57 31.24
C PHE A 592 25.42 -39.33 32.28
N LEU A 593 25.17 -38.61 33.37
CA LEU A 593 26.13 -38.35 34.45
C LEU A 593 26.68 -39.66 35.03
N LYS A 594 25.87 -40.74 35.08
CA LYS A 594 26.31 -42.06 35.59
C LYS A 594 27.41 -42.73 34.77
N TYR A 595 27.63 -42.29 33.53
CA TYR A 595 28.68 -42.82 32.66
C TYR A 595 29.91 -41.89 32.57
N LYS A 596 29.88 -40.74 33.26
CA LYS A 596 30.96 -39.76 33.22
C LYS A 596 32.22 -40.34 33.80
N ILE A 597 33.32 -40.22 33.05
CA ILE A 597 34.66 -40.53 33.54
C ILE A 597 35.12 -39.30 34.35
N GLU A 598 35.41 -39.49 35.63
CA GLU A 598 36.10 -38.49 36.43
C GLU A 598 37.54 -38.43 35.96
N GLU A 599 37.99 -37.30 35.42
CA GLU A 599 39.39 -37.08 35.15
C GLU A 599 40.14 -37.05 36.49
N SER A 600 40.91 -38.11 36.77
CA SER A 600 41.84 -38.08 37.86
C SER A 600 42.78 -36.90 37.66
N LYS A 601 42.72 -35.93 38.53
CA LYS A 601 43.72 -34.85 38.59
C LYS A 601 45.05 -35.48 38.91
N GLU A 602 45.93 -35.66 37.88
CA GLU A 602 47.36 -35.74 38.10
C GLU A 602 47.94 -34.33 38.36
#